data_eb3e03376bae293ed17a1e08859c5963
#
_entry.id   eb3e03376bae293ed17a1e08859c5963
#
_cell.length_a   1.000
_cell.length_b   1.000
_cell.length_c   1.000
_cell.angle_alpha   90.00
_cell.angle_beta   90.00
_cell.angle_gamma   90.00
#
_symmetry.space_group_name_H-M   'P 1'
#
loop_
_entity.id
_entity.type
_entity.pdbx_description
1 polymer ?
#
loop_
_entity_poly.entity_id
_entity_poly.type
_entity_poly.pdbx_seq_one_letter_code
_entity_poly.pdbx_strand_id
1 'polypeptide(L)'
;MAITKTEVLQRCETYPASDPTAESTTNEGNPTLMVVMQITFDDADDAELPAVSNHVTHLNRYDADGNPTVVSGYVQLVQDICAAVWTDA
;
A
#
# COMPACT_ATOMS: atom_id res chain seq x y z
N MET A 1 31.03 -3.01 -1.55
CA MET A 1 29.92 -2.08 -1.80
C MET A 1 28.68 -2.58 -1.08
N ALA A 2 28.15 -1.78 -0.17
CA ALA A 2 26.98 -2.16 0.60
C ALA A 2 25.88 -1.13 0.35
N ILE A 3 24.87 -1.52 -0.44
CA ILE A 3 23.71 -0.68 -0.71
C ILE A 3 22.63 -1.02 0.32
N THR A 4 22.20 -0.03 1.06
CA THR A 4 21.14 -0.17 2.03
C THR A 4 19.83 0.37 1.45
N LYS A 5 18.81 -0.46 1.43
CA LYS A 5 17.46 -0.07 1.03
C LYS A 5 16.62 0.16 2.27
N THR A 6 16.05 1.34 2.39
CA THR A 6 15.13 1.67 3.48
C THR A 6 13.77 2.03 2.91
N GLU A 7 12.72 1.44 3.46
CA GLU A 7 11.35 1.73 3.07
C GLU A 7 10.60 2.34 4.26
N VAL A 8 9.98 3.49 4.04
CA VAL A 8 9.23 4.20 5.08
C VAL A 8 7.84 4.52 4.54
N LEU A 9 6.82 4.21 5.33
CA LEU A 9 5.46 4.60 4.99
C LEU A 9 5.31 6.10 5.18
N GLN A 10 5.05 6.81 4.08
CA GLN A 10 4.83 8.25 4.09
C GLN A 10 3.37 8.60 4.29
N ARG A 11 2.49 7.84 3.68
CA ARG A 11 1.06 8.17 3.65
C ARG A 11 0.25 6.92 3.37
N CYS A 12 -0.87 6.82 4.06
CA CYS A 12 -1.88 5.81 3.76
C CYS A 12 -3.25 6.49 3.86
N GLU A 13 -3.93 6.60 2.73
CA GLU A 13 -5.25 7.23 2.67
C GLU A 13 -6.30 6.23 2.26
N THR A 14 -7.48 6.36 2.87
CA THR A 14 -8.63 5.55 2.54
C THR A 14 -9.62 6.39 1.75
N TYR A 15 -9.99 5.91 0.56
CA TYR A 15 -11.01 6.52 -0.26
C TYR A 15 -12.31 5.73 -0.11
N PRO A 16 -13.47 6.42 0.00
CA PRO A 16 -14.74 5.71 0.12
C PRO A 16 -15.03 4.82 -1.09
N ALA A 17 -15.89 3.83 -0.90
CA ALA A 17 -16.36 2.99 -1.99
C ALA A 17 -16.92 3.86 -3.13
N SER A 18 -16.54 3.54 -4.37
CA SER A 18 -17.01 4.30 -5.53
C SER A 18 -18.50 4.12 -5.76
N ASP A 19 -19.04 2.96 -5.38
CA ASP A 19 -20.47 2.68 -5.39
C ASP A 19 -20.86 1.98 -4.08
N PRO A 20 -21.31 2.76 -3.08
CA PRO A 20 -21.68 2.17 -1.78
C PRO A 20 -22.92 1.27 -1.83
N THR A 21 -23.62 1.22 -2.95
CA THR A 21 -24.75 0.29 -3.15
C THR A 21 -24.31 -1.03 -3.76
N ALA A 22 -23.07 -1.13 -4.24
CA ALA A 22 -22.55 -2.37 -4.80
C ALA A 22 -22.31 -3.40 -3.70
N GLU A 23 -22.25 -4.68 -4.10
CA GLU A 23 -22.00 -5.77 -3.16
C GLU A 23 -20.59 -5.69 -2.57
N SER A 24 -20.44 -6.12 -1.32
CA SER A 24 -19.13 -6.16 -0.63
C SER A 24 -18.14 -7.13 -1.25
N THR A 25 -18.59 -7.95 -2.19
CA THR A 25 -17.74 -8.88 -2.96
C THR A 25 -17.14 -8.22 -4.20
N THR A 26 -17.40 -6.94 -4.43
CA THR A 26 -16.84 -6.16 -5.54
C THR A 26 -15.94 -5.05 -5.03
N ASN A 27 -14.98 -4.61 -5.85
CA ASN A 27 -14.10 -3.50 -5.49
C ASN A 27 -14.87 -2.17 -5.39
N GLU A 28 -15.88 -1.99 -6.22
CA GLU A 28 -16.72 -0.78 -6.20
C GLU A 28 -17.47 -0.62 -4.89
N GLY A 29 -17.83 -1.72 -4.23
CA GLY A 29 -18.51 -1.74 -2.94
C GLY A 29 -17.57 -1.63 -1.74
N ASN A 30 -16.28 -1.48 -1.96
CA ASN A 30 -15.28 -1.41 -0.90
C ASN A 30 -14.39 -0.18 -1.05
N PRO A 31 -13.89 0.36 0.07
CA PRO A 31 -12.91 1.44 0.01
C PRO A 31 -11.63 1.00 -0.68
N THR A 32 -10.93 1.97 -1.28
CA THR A 32 -9.60 1.81 -1.87
C THR A 32 -8.58 2.51 -0.98
N LEU A 33 -7.42 1.91 -0.79
CA LEU A 33 -6.33 2.53 -0.06
C LEU A 33 -5.27 3.03 -1.03
N MET A 34 -4.77 4.24 -0.78
CA MET A 34 -3.57 4.76 -1.44
C MET A 34 -2.42 4.69 -0.45
N VAL A 35 -1.39 3.96 -0.81
CA VAL A 35 -0.19 3.80 0.01
C VAL A 35 0.98 4.48 -0.68
N VAL A 36 1.64 5.39 0.02
CA VAL A 36 2.85 6.05 -0.47
C VAL A 36 4.02 5.59 0.36
N MET A 37 4.97 4.91 -0.27
CA MET A 37 6.19 4.44 0.36
C MET A 37 7.36 5.28 -0.15
N GLN A 38 8.17 5.79 0.77
CA GLN A 38 9.44 6.40 0.43
C GLN A 38 10.52 5.32 0.47
N ILE A 39 11.21 5.15 -0.65
CA ILE A 39 12.30 4.19 -0.77
C ILE A 39 13.60 4.96 -0.91
N THR A 40 14.54 4.67 -0.02
CA THR A 40 15.87 5.28 -0.02
C THR A 40 16.91 4.20 -0.27
N PHE A 41 17.77 4.41 -1.25
CA PHE A 41 18.95 3.59 -1.46
C PHE A 41 20.17 4.40 -1.03
N ASP A 42 20.98 3.84 -0.14
CA ASP A 42 22.15 4.49 0.40
C ASP A 42 23.37 3.56 0.29
N ASP A 43 24.52 4.15 -0.09
CA ASP A 43 25.80 3.46 -0.10
C ASP A 43 26.81 4.42 0.55
N ALA A 44 27.41 3.97 1.64
CA ALA A 44 28.39 4.77 2.39
C ALA A 44 29.62 5.15 1.55
N ASP A 45 29.90 4.40 0.49
CA ASP A 45 31.05 4.63 -0.37
C ASP A 45 30.74 5.50 -1.59
N ASP A 46 29.49 5.92 -1.79
CA ASP A 46 29.06 6.69 -2.93
C ASP A 46 28.43 8.03 -2.48
N ALA A 47 29.12 9.13 -2.82
CA ALA A 47 28.68 10.47 -2.43
C ALA A 47 27.46 10.97 -3.21
N GLU A 48 27.10 10.33 -4.31
CA GLU A 48 25.87 10.68 -5.08
C GLU A 48 24.60 10.10 -4.46
N LEU A 49 24.73 9.12 -3.59
CA LEU A 49 23.61 8.59 -2.81
C LEU A 49 23.49 9.36 -1.47
N PRO A 50 22.33 9.42 -0.85
CA PRO A 50 21.17 8.55 -1.09
C PRO A 50 20.31 9.00 -2.27
N ALA A 51 19.75 8.01 -2.96
CA ALA A 51 18.72 8.21 -3.96
C ALA A 51 17.35 7.94 -3.31
N VAL A 52 16.48 8.91 -3.36
CA VAL A 52 15.17 8.83 -2.70
C VAL A 52 14.06 8.88 -3.76
N SER A 53 13.12 7.97 -3.66
CA SER A 53 11.95 7.96 -4.54
C SER A 53 10.69 7.64 -3.74
N ASN A 54 9.56 8.19 -4.20
CA ASN A 54 8.25 7.90 -3.62
C ASN A 54 7.47 7.00 -4.58
N HIS A 55 6.91 5.93 -4.04
CA HIS A 55 6.12 4.98 -4.80
C HIS A 55 4.68 5.01 -4.31
N VAL A 56 3.76 5.24 -5.23
CA VAL A 56 2.33 5.29 -4.93
C VAL A 56 1.69 4.01 -5.43
N THR A 57 0.97 3.33 -4.55
CA THR A 57 0.25 2.10 -4.88
C THR A 57 -1.19 2.23 -4.41
N HIS A 58 -2.14 1.85 -5.27
CA HIS A 58 -3.54 1.78 -4.91
C HIS A 58 -3.90 0.33 -4.63
N LEU A 59 -4.50 0.08 -3.48
CA LEU A 59 -4.91 -1.25 -3.05
C LEU A 59 -6.43 -1.36 -3.04
N ASN A 60 -6.94 -2.32 -3.80
CA ASN A 60 -8.33 -2.69 -3.78
C ASN A 60 -8.52 -3.96 -2.94
N ARG A 61 -9.71 -4.19 -2.39
CA ARG A 61 -9.98 -5.37 -1.58
C ARG A 61 -9.74 -6.68 -2.33
N TYR A 62 -10.07 -6.70 -3.61
CA TYR A 62 -9.92 -7.89 -4.45
C TYR A 62 -8.96 -7.63 -5.59
N ASP A 63 -8.14 -8.62 -5.93
CA ASP A 63 -7.22 -8.53 -7.06
C ASP A 63 -7.94 -8.77 -8.39
N ALA A 64 -7.18 -8.80 -9.50
CA ALA A 64 -7.74 -8.98 -10.83
C ALA A 64 -8.41 -10.35 -11.01
N ASP A 65 -8.07 -11.34 -10.19
CA ASP A 65 -8.65 -12.68 -10.24
C ASP A 65 -9.84 -12.84 -9.29
N GLY A 66 -10.22 -11.78 -8.58
CA GLY A 66 -11.32 -11.80 -7.63
C GLY A 66 -10.95 -12.39 -6.26
N ASN A 67 -9.67 -12.61 -5.99
CA ASN A 67 -9.19 -13.11 -4.71
C ASN A 67 -8.84 -11.94 -3.78
N PRO A 68 -8.88 -12.15 -2.44
CA PRO A 68 -8.46 -11.11 -1.52
C PRO A 68 -7.03 -10.66 -1.81
N THR A 69 -6.84 -9.35 -1.85
CA THR A 69 -5.52 -8.76 -2.13
C THR A 69 -4.53 -9.13 -1.02
N VAL A 70 -3.35 -9.60 -1.42
CA VAL A 70 -2.30 -9.97 -0.49
C VAL A 70 -1.55 -8.70 -0.05
N VAL A 71 -1.52 -8.45 1.25
CA VAL A 71 -0.85 -7.26 1.83
C VAL A 71 0.30 -7.62 2.77
N SER A 72 0.69 -8.88 2.82
CA SER A 72 1.74 -9.37 3.72
C SER A 72 3.12 -8.76 3.46
N GLY A 73 3.35 -8.20 2.27
CA GLY A 73 4.58 -7.50 1.92
C GLY A 73 4.66 -6.05 2.41
N TYR A 74 3.56 -5.53 2.96
CA TYR A 74 3.52 -4.16 3.47
C TYR A 74 3.83 -4.13 4.97
N VAL A 75 4.15 -2.93 5.48
CA VAL A 75 4.37 -2.73 6.92
C VAL A 75 3.09 -3.07 7.70
N GLN A 76 3.25 -3.43 8.97
CA GLN A 76 2.12 -3.91 9.77
C GLN A 76 0.98 -2.89 9.87
N LEU A 77 1.28 -1.60 9.93
CA LEU A 77 0.27 -0.56 9.99
C LEU A 77 -0.66 -0.60 8.76
N VAL A 78 -0.09 -0.79 7.56
CA VAL A 78 -0.88 -0.93 6.34
C VAL A 78 -1.77 -2.17 6.39
N GLN A 79 -1.23 -3.29 6.86
CA GLN A 79 -2.00 -4.53 7.01
C GLN A 79 -3.17 -4.34 8.00
N ASP A 80 -2.94 -3.64 9.11
CA ASP A 80 -3.97 -3.36 10.12
C ASP A 80 -5.07 -2.46 9.56
N ILE A 81 -4.70 -1.43 8.78
CA ILE A 81 -5.66 -0.54 8.13
C ILE A 81 -6.50 -1.32 7.13
N CYS A 82 -5.88 -2.16 6.30
CA CYS A 82 -6.60 -2.99 5.33
C CYS A 82 -7.61 -3.91 6.05
N ALA A 83 -7.20 -4.54 7.14
CA ALA A 83 -8.08 -5.43 7.90
C ALA A 83 -9.27 -4.66 8.51
N ALA A 84 -9.06 -3.44 8.95
CA ALA A 84 -10.11 -2.61 9.53
C ALA A 84 -11.08 -2.08 8.47
N VAL A 85 -10.58 -1.71 7.31
CA VAL A 85 -11.36 -1.06 6.24
C VAL A 85 -12.13 -2.09 5.42
N TRP A 86 -11.55 -3.27 5.19
CA TRP A 86 -12.13 -4.31 4.34
C TRP A 86 -12.78 -5.43 5.16
N THR A 87 -13.26 -5.12 6.32
CA THR A 87 -13.93 -6.12 7.14
C THR A 87 -15.39 -6.25 6.73
N ASP A 88 -15.88 -7.48 6.71
CA ASP A 88 -17.30 -7.74 6.52
C ASP A 88 -18.01 -7.49 7.85
N ALA A 89 -19.01 -6.65 7.80
CA ALA A 89 -19.83 -6.36 8.97
C ALA A 89 -20.76 -7.52 9.30
#